data_fbaf37e3cbd7ad8c72ee0fe7bf027bd8
#
_entry.id   fbaf37e3cbd7ad8c72ee0fe7bf027bd8
#
_cell.length_a   1.000
_cell.length_b   1.000
_cell.length_c   1.000
_cell.angle_alpha   90.00
_cell.angle_beta   90.00
_cell.angle_gamma   90.00
#
_symmetry.space_group_name_H-M   'P 1'
#
loop_
_entity.id
_entity.type
_entity.pdbx_description
1 polymer ?
#
loop_
_entity_poly.entity_id
_entity_poly.type
_entity_poly.pdbx_seq_one_letter_code
_entity_poly.pdbx_strand_id
1 'polypeptide(L)'
;MNSFTIKDLENLSGIKAHTIRIWEQRYNFLKPERTDTNIRYYSSVELKQLLNIALLNKYGFKISHIDKMNQEEINAKILSLNQVEALQERIVNELIQHMVDLDAEKFDAVLSSYIASRGIEKAILQIIFPYLEKIGILWLTNHINPAQEHLVSNIIRQKLIVGIDSVTSPLQVNKTVLLFLPEGEYHELGLLFIQYMIKSRGIATLYLGCSMPLEDIEFVIKLKKPDYLYTHLTILGHKFDFDKFLNNVAKKLNGVPMIISGPATTSYQKKLHPLIHFKRSLPDVMEFIATF
;
A
#
# COMPACT_ATOMS: atom_id res chain seq x y z
N MET A 1 -2.87 18.63 -16.49
CA MET A 1 -2.12 18.91 -15.25
C MET A 1 -2.90 18.28 -14.10
N ASN A 2 -2.21 17.63 -13.16
CA ASN A 2 -2.88 17.12 -11.96
C ASN A 2 -3.28 18.31 -11.09
N SER A 3 -4.55 18.39 -10.76
CA SER A 3 -5.09 19.40 -9.84
C SER A 3 -5.60 18.70 -8.58
N PHE A 4 -5.16 19.17 -7.42
CA PHE A 4 -5.50 18.59 -6.12
C PHE A 4 -6.47 19.52 -5.38
N THR A 5 -7.44 18.95 -4.69
CA THR A 5 -8.32 19.69 -3.79
C THR A 5 -7.65 19.91 -2.45
N ILE A 6 -8.18 20.83 -1.64
CA ILE A 6 -7.71 21.02 -0.26
C ILE A 6 -7.89 19.76 0.60
N LYS A 7 -8.85 18.90 0.24
CA LYS A 7 -9.06 17.63 0.94
C LYS A 7 -7.96 16.62 0.63
N ASP A 8 -7.46 16.62 -0.60
CA ASP A 8 -6.30 15.78 -0.97
C ASP A 8 -5.04 16.24 -0.23
N LEU A 9 -4.84 17.55 -0.18
CA LEU A 9 -3.74 18.13 0.58
C LEU A 9 -3.81 17.74 2.06
N GLU A 10 -5.00 17.80 2.68
CA GLU A 10 -5.22 17.34 4.05
C GLU A 10 -4.86 15.86 4.19
N ASN A 11 -5.37 15.01 3.30
CA ASN A 11 -5.18 13.57 3.38
C ASN A 11 -3.71 13.17 3.22
N LEU A 12 -2.98 13.80 2.29
CA LEU A 12 -1.58 13.47 2.01
C LEU A 12 -0.61 14.05 3.04
N SER A 13 -0.84 15.30 3.47
CA SER A 13 0.07 15.99 4.38
C SER A 13 -0.24 15.75 5.86
N GLY A 14 -1.47 15.31 6.19
CA GLY A 14 -1.97 15.23 7.55
C GLY A 14 -2.35 16.59 8.17
N ILE A 15 -2.15 17.69 7.43
CA ILE A 15 -2.50 19.04 7.90
C ILE A 15 -3.97 19.33 7.61
N LYS A 16 -4.72 19.71 8.64
CA LYS A 16 -6.15 20.00 8.51
C LYS A 16 -6.45 21.11 7.49
N ALA A 17 -7.52 20.94 6.71
CA ALA A 17 -7.89 21.89 5.64
C ALA A 17 -8.04 23.35 6.15
N HIS A 18 -8.55 23.55 7.37
CA HIS A 18 -8.62 24.90 7.96
C HIS A 18 -7.24 25.49 8.24
N THR A 19 -6.28 24.65 8.67
CA THR A 19 -4.90 25.08 8.91
C THR A 19 -4.22 25.45 7.60
N ILE A 20 -4.43 24.67 6.54
CA ILE A 20 -3.92 24.97 5.18
C ILE A 20 -4.45 26.33 4.71
N ARG A 21 -5.75 26.64 4.92
CA ARG A 21 -6.33 27.95 4.59
C ARG A 21 -5.71 29.09 5.39
N ILE A 22 -5.38 28.88 6.67
CA ILE A 22 -4.68 29.89 7.48
C ILE A 22 -3.27 30.11 6.94
N TRP A 23 -2.58 29.04 6.54
CA TRP A 23 -1.24 29.13 5.98
C TRP A 23 -1.25 29.87 4.62
N GLU A 24 -2.20 29.55 3.73
CA GLU A 24 -2.42 30.24 2.47
C GLU A 24 -2.59 31.78 2.66
N GLN A 25 -3.28 32.21 3.73
CA GLN A 25 -3.51 33.64 4.03
C GLN A 25 -2.30 34.33 4.66
N ARG A 26 -1.49 33.60 5.43
CA ARG A 26 -0.42 34.19 6.24
C ARG A 26 0.98 34.04 5.64
N TYR A 27 1.16 33.10 4.76
CA TYR A 27 2.45 32.72 4.20
C TYR A 27 2.39 32.61 2.66
N ASN A 28 3.55 32.65 2.01
CA ASN A 28 3.61 32.75 0.55
C ASN A 28 3.86 31.43 -0.17
N PHE A 29 3.87 30.30 0.51
CA PHE A 29 4.24 29.03 -0.08
C PHE A 29 3.08 28.27 -0.76
N LEU A 30 1.82 28.68 -0.59
CA LEU A 30 0.66 28.13 -1.29
C LEU A 30 -0.11 29.25 -1.98
N LYS A 31 -0.35 29.11 -3.28
CA LYS A 31 -1.10 30.06 -4.11
C LYS A 31 -2.08 29.34 -5.01
N PRO A 32 -3.14 28.73 -4.44
CA PRO A 32 -4.07 27.93 -5.21
C PRO A 32 -4.76 28.75 -6.29
N GLU A 33 -4.98 28.13 -7.43
CA GLU A 33 -5.90 28.62 -8.44
C GLU A 33 -7.36 28.37 -8.00
N ARG A 34 -8.30 29.03 -8.65
CA ARG A 34 -9.72 28.87 -8.38
C ARG A 34 -10.49 28.59 -9.66
N THR A 35 -11.48 27.71 -9.56
CA THR A 35 -12.46 27.50 -10.62
C THR A 35 -13.40 28.70 -10.72
N ASP A 36 -14.17 28.77 -11.81
CA ASP A 36 -15.23 29.77 -12.00
C ASP A 36 -16.27 29.76 -10.86
N THR A 37 -16.44 28.62 -10.20
CA THR A 37 -17.28 28.44 -9.01
C THR A 37 -16.56 28.72 -7.69
N ASN A 38 -15.37 29.34 -7.74
CA ASN A 38 -14.57 29.74 -6.58
C ASN A 38 -14.02 28.58 -5.72
N ILE A 39 -13.90 27.36 -6.30
CA ILE A 39 -13.31 26.21 -5.64
C ILE A 39 -11.78 26.24 -5.83
N ARG A 40 -11.03 26.05 -4.73
CA ARG A 40 -9.56 25.98 -4.74
C ARG A 40 -9.07 24.69 -5.36
N TYR A 41 -8.02 24.79 -6.18
CA TYR A 41 -7.22 23.64 -6.59
C TYR A 41 -5.74 24.00 -6.58
N TYR A 42 -4.93 23.00 -6.33
CA TYR A 42 -3.49 23.11 -6.09
C TYR A 42 -2.74 22.28 -7.14
N SER A 43 -1.63 22.80 -7.59
CA SER A 43 -0.74 22.12 -8.53
C SER A 43 0.09 21.01 -7.86
N SER A 44 0.75 20.17 -8.66
CA SER A 44 1.73 19.19 -8.16
C SER A 44 2.90 19.85 -7.44
N VAL A 45 3.29 21.05 -7.86
CA VAL A 45 4.37 21.83 -7.21
C VAL A 45 3.96 22.24 -5.80
N GLU A 46 2.74 22.74 -5.63
CA GLU A 46 2.21 23.13 -4.32
C GLU A 46 2.00 21.94 -3.41
N LEU A 47 1.55 20.79 -3.94
CA LEU A 47 1.47 19.56 -3.17
C LEU A 47 2.85 19.15 -2.64
N LYS A 48 3.89 19.11 -3.48
CA LYS A 48 5.26 18.77 -3.07
C LYS A 48 5.77 19.73 -1.99
N GLN A 49 5.54 21.02 -2.18
CA GLN A 49 5.95 22.04 -1.22
C GLN A 49 5.24 21.84 0.12
N LEU A 50 3.93 21.58 0.12
CA LEU A 50 3.18 21.31 1.35
C LEU A 50 3.66 20.04 2.06
N LEU A 51 3.95 18.96 1.34
CA LEU A 51 4.48 17.73 1.94
C LEU A 51 5.81 17.97 2.66
N ASN A 52 6.70 18.74 2.06
CA ASN A 52 7.98 19.11 2.67
C ASN A 52 7.82 19.99 3.91
N ILE A 53 6.93 20.99 3.84
CA ILE A 53 6.61 21.88 4.97
C ILE A 53 5.93 21.12 6.11
N ALA A 54 4.98 20.25 5.79
CA ALA A 54 4.29 19.41 6.77
C ALA A 54 5.27 18.50 7.51
N LEU A 55 6.21 17.88 6.79
CA LEU A 55 7.27 17.07 7.38
C LEU A 55 8.12 17.87 8.36
N LEU A 56 8.65 19.01 7.95
CA LEU A 56 9.45 19.86 8.84
C LEU A 56 8.65 20.34 10.06
N ASN A 57 7.39 20.76 9.85
CA ASN A 57 6.53 21.23 10.93
C ASN A 57 6.24 20.13 11.96
N LYS A 58 5.98 18.90 11.50
CA LYS A 58 5.78 17.73 12.36
C LYS A 58 7.00 17.45 13.23
N TYR A 59 8.20 17.67 12.71
CA TYR A 59 9.47 17.45 13.43
C TYR A 59 10.01 18.71 14.12
N GLY A 60 9.13 19.68 14.43
CA GLY A 60 9.39 20.76 15.38
C GLY A 60 9.81 22.09 14.77
N PHE A 61 9.89 22.23 13.45
CA PHE A 61 10.18 23.52 12.82
C PHE A 61 8.92 24.38 12.79
N LYS A 62 9.04 25.63 13.28
CA LYS A 62 7.94 26.59 13.25
C LYS A 62 7.67 27.06 11.82
N ILE A 63 6.40 27.12 11.42
CA ILE A 63 5.97 27.55 10.07
C ILE A 63 6.54 28.90 9.68
N SER A 64 6.57 29.88 10.62
CA SER A 64 7.13 31.20 10.37
C SER A 64 8.64 31.20 10.08
N HIS A 65 9.35 30.15 10.47
CA HIS A 65 10.76 29.98 10.09
C HIS A 65 10.88 29.28 8.74
N ILE A 66 10.03 28.28 8.47
CA ILE A 66 10.03 27.55 7.19
C ILE A 66 9.67 28.48 6.03
N ASP A 67 8.70 29.39 6.23
CA ASP A 67 8.30 30.38 5.21
C ASP A 67 9.44 31.33 4.75
N LYS A 68 10.46 31.49 5.58
CA LYS A 68 11.64 32.32 5.28
C LYS A 68 12.77 31.54 4.60
N MET A 69 12.68 30.22 4.53
CA MET A 69 13.68 29.37 3.92
C MET A 69 13.48 29.30 2.41
N ASN A 70 14.58 29.28 1.68
CA ASN A 70 14.56 28.92 0.26
C ASN A 70 14.46 27.38 0.11
N GLN A 71 14.28 26.90 -1.13
CA GLN A 71 14.10 25.47 -1.39
C GLN A 71 15.33 24.61 -1.00
N GLU A 72 16.53 25.15 -1.15
CA GLU A 72 17.77 24.46 -0.78
C GLU A 72 17.88 24.29 0.73
N GLU A 73 17.52 25.32 1.50
CA GLU A 73 17.48 25.29 2.97
C GLU A 73 16.43 24.29 3.47
N ILE A 74 15.23 24.26 2.86
CA ILE A 74 14.17 23.29 3.16
C ILE A 74 14.71 21.88 2.93
N ASN A 75 15.32 21.61 1.77
CA ASN A 75 15.87 20.30 1.46
C ASN A 75 17.00 19.90 2.43
N ALA A 76 17.90 20.83 2.75
CA ALA A 76 18.99 20.57 3.71
C ALA A 76 18.44 20.23 5.12
N LYS A 77 17.38 20.94 5.57
CA LYS A 77 16.73 20.65 6.85
C LYS A 77 16.03 19.29 6.85
N ILE A 78 15.33 18.93 5.77
CA ILE A 78 14.70 17.60 5.60
C ILE A 78 15.78 16.50 5.68
N LEU A 79 16.91 16.68 4.99
CA LEU A 79 18.02 15.74 5.04
C LEU A 79 18.68 15.63 6.41
N SER A 80 18.60 16.67 7.24
CA SER A 80 19.16 16.68 8.61
C SER A 80 18.26 15.99 9.65
N LEU A 81 17.04 15.57 9.29
CA LEU A 81 16.16 14.81 10.19
C LEU A 81 16.72 13.39 10.36
N ASN A 82 17.12 13.04 11.59
CA ASN A 82 17.76 11.75 11.90
C ASN A 82 16.81 10.71 12.52
N GLN A 83 15.57 11.09 12.85
CA GLN A 83 14.57 10.16 13.37
C GLN A 83 14.20 9.15 12.29
N VAL A 84 14.06 7.87 12.67
CA VAL A 84 13.75 6.78 11.73
C VAL A 84 12.39 7.04 11.03
N GLU A 85 11.41 7.50 11.79
CA GLU A 85 10.08 7.83 11.30
C GLU A 85 10.11 9.00 10.31
N ALA A 86 10.95 10.01 10.56
CA ALA A 86 11.13 11.14 9.65
C ALA A 86 11.75 10.70 8.32
N LEU A 87 12.72 9.79 8.38
CA LEU A 87 13.33 9.21 7.18
C LEU A 87 12.31 8.43 6.34
N GLN A 88 11.48 7.60 6.99
CA GLN A 88 10.45 6.82 6.32
C GLN A 88 9.40 7.72 5.67
N GLU A 89 8.92 8.72 6.40
CA GLU A 89 7.93 9.67 5.91
C GLU A 89 8.47 10.52 4.75
N ARG A 90 9.74 10.92 4.81
CA ARG A 90 10.43 11.59 3.71
C ARG A 90 10.43 10.74 2.45
N ILE A 91 10.81 9.46 2.55
CA ILE A 91 10.85 8.54 1.41
C ILE A 91 9.46 8.34 0.83
N VAL A 92 8.44 8.15 1.68
CA VAL A 92 7.05 8.03 1.22
C VAL A 92 6.61 9.30 0.46
N ASN A 93 6.92 10.49 0.98
CA ASN A 93 6.59 11.76 0.31
C ASN A 93 7.33 11.91 -1.02
N GLU A 94 8.59 11.48 -1.10
CA GLU A 94 9.40 11.48 -2.32
C GLU A 94 8.82 10.54 -3.38
N LEU A 95 8.41 9.33 -2.99
CA LEU A 95 7.73 8.39 -3.88
C LEU A 95 6.39 8.94 -4.41
N ILE A 96 5.59 9.64 -3.57
CA ILE A 96 4.36 10.31 -4.01
C ILE A 96 4.68 11.39 -5.07
N GLN A 97 5.74 12.17 -4.87
CA GLN A 97 6.16 13.20 -5.82
C GLN A 97 6.55 12.59 -7.17
N HIS A 98 7.35 11.50 -7.17
CA HIS A 98 7.76 10.83 -8.40
C HIS A 98 6.58 10.16 -9.12
N MET A 99 5.62 9.58 -8.39
CA MET A 99 4.37 9.08 -8.98
C MET A 99 3.57 10.19 -9.67
N VAL A 100 3.40 11.33 -9.01
CA VAL A 100 2.66 12.48 -9.56
C VAL A 100 3.30 13.00 -10.84
N ASP A 101 4.63 12.99 -10.92
CA ASP A 101 5.40 13.41 -12.10
C ASP A 101 5.54 12.33 -13.17
N LEU A 102 5.07 11.09 -12.91
CA LEU A 102 5.33 9.90 -13.76
C LEU A 102 6.84 9.63 -13.95
N ASP A 103 7.66 9.97 -12.97
CA ASP A 103 9.11 9.76 -12.98
C ASP A 103 9.43 8.35 -12.47
N ALA A 104 9.27 7.37 -13.37
CA ALA A 104 9.48 5.95 -13.06
C ALA A 104 10.91 5.64 -12.62
N GLU A 105 11.90 6.30 -13.23
CA GLU A 105 13.32 6.06 -12.94
C GLU A 105 13.66 6.47 -11.52
N LYS A 106 13.25 7.66 -11.09
CA LYS A 106 13.52 8.12 -9.73
C LYS A 106 12.70 7.36 -8.71
N PHE A 107 11.43 7.01 -9.01
CA PHE A 107 10.63 6.16 -8.14
C PHE A 107 11.35 4.82 -7.89
N ASP A 108 11.80 4.15 -8.95
CA ASP A 108 12.55 2.89 -8.87
C ASP A 108 13.85 3.06 -8.08
N ALA A 109 14.62 4.10 -8.36
CA ALA A 109 15.91 4.36 -7.70
C ALA A 109 15.77 4.54 -6.18
N VAL A 110 14.77 5.33 -5.74
CA VAL A 110 14.49 5.56 -4.32
C VAL A 110 14.11 4.25 -3.63
N LEU A 111 13.18 3.49 -4.22
CA LEU A 111 12.73 2.22 -3.66
C LEU A 111 13.84 1.18 -3.63
N SER A 112 14.63 1.07 -4.71
CA SER A 112 15.79 0.16 -4.80
C SER A 112 16.86 0.48 -3.78
N SER A 113 17.18 1.76 -3.58
CA SER A 113 18.14 2.20 -2.58
C SER A 113 17.71 1.82 -1.16
N TYR A 114 16.41 1.98 -0.84
CA TYR A 114 15.90 1.58 0.46
C TYR A 114 15.94 0.06 0.64
N ILE A 115 15.54 -0.71 -0.37
CA ILE A 115 15.60 -2.19 -0.35
C ILE A 115 17.05 -2.66 -0.16
N ALA A 116 17.99 -2.10 -0.88
CA ALA A 116 19.41 -2.45 -0.76
C ALA A 116 19.98 -2.19 0.65
N SER A 117 19.54 -1.10 1.30
CA SER A 117 20.04 -0.71 2.62
C SER A 117 19.34 -1.39 3.80
N ARG A 118 18.06 -1.73 3.69
CA ARG A 118 17.21 -2.19 4.79
C ARG A 118 16.54 -3.54 4.57
N GLY A 119 16.66 -4.09 3.36
CA GLY A 119 15.96 -5.32 2.93
C GLY A 119 14.53 -5.07 2.51
N ILE A 120 14.00 -6.02 1.73
CA ILE A 120 12.68 -5.89 1.11
C ILE A 120 11.54 -5.96 2.14
N GLU A 121 11.66 -6.77 3.19
CA GLU A 121 10.63 -6.87 4.24
C GLU A 121 10.40 -5.51 4.92
N LYS A 122 11.48 -4.82 5.31
CA LYS A 122 11.38 -3.48 5.89
C LYS A 122 10.88 -2.45 4.89
N ALA A 123 11.28 -2.56 3.62
CA ALA A 123 10.77 -1.67 2.58
C ALA A 123 9.25 -1.82 2.42
N ILE A 124 8.73 -3.04 2.46
CA ILE A 124 7.29 -3.27 2.37
C ILE A 124 6.56 -2.68 3.58
N LEU A 125 6.99 -3.03 4.79
CA LEU A 125 6.30 -2.65 6.02
C LEU A 125 6.40 -1.15 6.33
N GLN A 126 7.54 -0.54 6.05
CA GLN A 126 7.87 0.82 6.48
C GLN A 126 7.70 1.88 5.40
N ILE A 127 7.71 1.48 4.12
CA ILE A 127 7.63 2.41 2.99
C ILE A 127 6.43 2.08 2.09
N ILE A 128 6.34 0.85 1.56
CA ILE A 128 5.35 0.51 0.54
C ILE A 128 3.93 0.55 1.12
N PHE A 129 3.68 -0.04 2.28
CA PHE A 129 2.34 0.00 2.89
C PHE A 129 1.90 1.42 3.27
N PRO A 130 2.69 2.25 3.97
CA PRO A 130 2.34 3.64 4.23
C PRO A 130 2.14 4.46 2.94
N TYR A 131 2.91 4.16 1.89
CA TYR A 131 2.74 4.76 0.58
C TYR A 131 1.39 4.37 -0.05
N LEU A 132 1.08 3.07 -0.12
CA LEU A 132 -0.18 2.56 -0.68
C LEU A 132 -1.41 3.06 0.09
N GLU A 133 -1.32 3.19 1.41
CA GLU A 133 -2.38 3.77 2.24
C GLU A 133 -2.65 5.23 1.86
N LYS A 134 -1.60 6.04 1.69
CA LYS A 134 -1.74 7.44 1.26
C LYS A 134 -2.34 7.57 -0.15
N ILE A 135 -1.84 6.80 -1.12
CA ILE A 135 -2.35 6.89 -2.50
C ILE A 135 -3.76 6.28 -2.65
N GLY A 136 -4.11 5.28 -1.85
CA GLY A 136 -5.44 4.69 -1.84
C GLY A 136 -6.55 5.72 -1.58
N ILE A 137 -6.28 6.71 -0.72
CA ILE A 137 -7.20 7.82 -0.46
C ILE A 137 -7.37 8.70 -1.70
N LEU A 138 -6.30 9.00 -2.41
CA LEU A 138 -6.34 9.79 -3.66
C LEU A 138 -7.07 9.05 -4.78
N TRP A 139 -6.95 7.74 -4.80
CA TRP A 139 -7.65 6.89 -5.77
C TRP A 139 -9.16 6.94 -5.56
N LEU A 140 -9.62 6.83 -4.30
CA LEU A 140 -11.03 6.92 -3.93
C LEU A 140 -11.66 8.28 -4.28
N THR A 141 -10.86 9.34 -4.39
CA THR A 141 -11.31 10.70 -4.72
C THR A 141 -11.13 11.06 -6.19
N ASN A 142 -10.69 10.11 -7.05
CA ASN A 142 -10.40 10.30 -8.48
C ASN A 142 -9.37 11.42 -8.78
N HIS A 143 -8.43 11.69 -7.86
CA HIS A 143 -7.40 12.71 -8.03
C HIS A 143 -6.03 12.15 -8.47
N ILE A 144 -5.95 10.84 -8.65
CA ILE A 144 -4.81 10.18 -9.33
C ILE A 144 -5.31 9.55 -10.62
N ASN A 145 -4.56 9.78 -11.71
CA ASN A 145 -4.82 9.09 -12.96
C ASN A 145 -4.46 7.60 -12.81
N PRO A 146 -5.30 6.67 -13.29
CA PRO A 146 -4.99 5.23 -13.27
C PRO A 146 -3.60 4.90 -13.84
N ALA A 147 -3.12 5.65 -14.84
CA ALA A 147 -1.78 5.43 -15.39
C ALA A 147 -0.66 5.72 -14.38
N GLN A 148 -0.83 6.68 -13.48
CA GLN A 148 0.14 6.98 -12.42
C GLN A 148 0.18 5.84 -11.40
N GLU A 149 -0.98 5.34 -10.97
CA GLU A 149 -1.09 4.23 -10.03
C GLU A 149 -0.52 2.95 -10.65
N HIS A 150 -0.92 2.59 -11.88
CA HIS A 150 -0.42 1.38 -12.56
C HIS A 150 1.09 1.41 -12.79
N LEU A 151 1.67 2.57 -13.13
CA LEU A 151 3.12 2.70 -13.31
C LEU A 151 3.86 2.27 -12.03
N VAL A 152 3.49 2.85 -10.90
CA VAL A 152 4.20 2.59 -9.63
C VAL A 152 3.86 1.23 -9.04
N SER A 153 2.62 0.76 -9.18
CA SER A 153 2.21 -0.58 -8.75
C SER A 153 3.00 -1.67 -9.50
N ASN A 154 3.28 -1.48 -10.79
CA ASN A 154 4.12 -2.41 -11.56
C ASN A 154 5.58 -2.37 -11.09
N ILE A 155 6.14 -1.22 -10.75
CA ILE A 155 7.50 -1.13 -10.17
C ILE A 155 7.55 -1.88 -8.84
N ILE A 156 6.60 -1.62 -7.93
CA ILE A 156 6.51 -2.33 -6.65
C ILE A 156 6.37 -3.84 -6.85
N ARG A 157 5.51 -4.25 -7.79
CA ARG A 157 5.31 -5.66 -8.16
C ARG A 157 6.61 -6.32 -8.59
N GLN A 158 7.39 -5.67 -9.46
CA GLN A 158 8.70 -6.19 -9.90
C GLN A 158 9.65 -6.40 -8.72
N LYS A 159 9.72 -5.43 -7.77
CA LYS A 159 10.56 -5.58 -6.57
C LYS A 159 10.11 -6.76 -5.69
N LEU A 160 8.80 -6.95 -5.52
CA LEU A 160 8.25 -8.08 -4.77
C LEU A 160 8.59 -9.41 -5.42
N ILE A 161 8.42 -9.54 -6.75
CA ILE A 161 8.74 -10.77 -7.50
C ILE A 161 10.23 -11.11 -7.37
N VAL A 162 11.11 -10.14 -7.59
CA VAL A 162 12.56 -10.33 -7.42
C VAL A 162 12.88 -10.72 -5.97
N GLY A 163 12.24 -10.06 -5.00
CA GLY A 163 12.39 -10.41 -3.58
C GLY A 163 11.96 -11.84 -3.28
N ILE A 164 10.82 -12.28 -3.80
CA ILE A 164 10.30 -13.64 -3.64
C ILE A 164 11.24 -14.67 -4.28
N ASP A 165 11.75 -14.40 -5.47
CA ASP A 165 12.69 -15.29 -6.17
C ASP A 165 14.00 -15.43 -5.42
N SER A 166 14.51 -14.33 -4.85
CA SER A 166 15.77 -14.27 -4.12
C SER A 166 15.69 -14.87 -2.70
N VAL A 167 14.52 -15.26 -2.22
CA VAL A 167 14.37 -15.81 -0.86
C VAL A 167 15.11 -17.15 -0.76
N THR A 168 16.08 -17.18 0.13
CA THR A 168 16.73 -18.41 0.61
C THR A 168 16.41 -18.56 2.10
N SER A 169 15.64 -19.58 2.48
CA SER A 169 15.39 -19.88 3.88
C SER A 169 16.26 -21.06 4.33
N PRO A 170 16.98 -20.93 5.45
CA PRO A 170 17.70 -22.05 6.04
C PRO A 170 16.75 -23.07 6.69
N LEU A 171 15.52 -22.68 6.94
CA LEU A 171 14.48 -23.54 7.52
C LEU A 171 13.62 -24.13 6.39
N GLN A 172 13.24 -25.38 6.55
CA GLN A 172 12.22 -26.03 5.72
C GLN A 172 11.11 -26.51 6.62
N VAL A 173 9.95 -25.90 6.46
CA VAL A 173 8.73 -26.30 7.16
C VAL A 173 7.91 -27.18 6.22
N ASN A 174 7.56 -28.38 6.68
CA ASN A 174 6.75 -29.32 5.88
C ASN A 174 5.28 -28.89 5.84
N LYS A 175 5.04 -27.71 5.27
CA LYS A 175 3.73 -27.10 5.06
C LYS A 175 3.67 -26.46 3.67
N THR A 176 2.49 -26.48 3.07
CA THR A 176 2.23 -25.86 1.78
C THR A 176 1.01 -24.96 1.87
N VAL A 177 1.16 -23.73 1.39
CA VAL A 177 0.07 -22.73 1.32
C VAL A 177 -0.25 -22.45 -0.14
N LEU A 178 -1.52 -22.59 -0.52
CA LEU A 178 -2.05 -22.20 -1.82
C LEU A 178 -2.54 -20.77 -1.77
N LEU A 179 -1.93 -19.88 -2.57
CA LEU A 179 -2.25 -18.46 -2.65
C LEU A 179 -2.94 -18.15 -3.97
N PHE A 180 -4.06 -17.44 -3.89
CA PHE A 180 -4.82 -17.01 -5.06
C PHE A 180 -5.65 -15.76 -4.76
N LEU A 181 -6.08 -15.07 -5.82
CA LEU A 181 -7.17 -14.09 -5.77
C LEU A 181 -8.37 -14.65 -6.54
N PRO A 182 -9.60 -14.51 -6.01
CA PRO A 182 -10.81 -14.99 -6.67
C PRO A 182 -11.05 -14.27 -7.98
N GLU A 183 -11.90 -14.86 -8.81
CA GLU A 183 -12.30 -14.32 -10.10
C GLU A 183 -12.75 -12.86 -9.99
N GLY A 184 -12.18 -12.01 -10.84
CA GLY A 184 -12.43 -10.57 -10.87
C GLY A 184 -11.60 -9.73 -9.87
N GLU A 185 -10.77 -10.35 -9.02
CA GLU A 185 -9.83 -9.62 -8.16
C GLU A 185 -8.41 -9.63 -8.78
N TYR A 186 -7.84 -8.42 -8.94
CA TYR A 186 -6.55 -8.20 -9.60
C TYR A 186 -5.51 -7.48 -8.73
N HIS A 187 -5.87 -7.04 -7.52
CA HIS A 187 -4.99 -6.29 -6.62
C HIS A 187 -4.03 -7.21 -5.88
N GLU A 188 -2.99 -7.70 -6.56
CA GLU A 188 -2.15 -8.78 -6.06
C GLU A 188 -0.96 -8.36 -5.19
N LEU A 189 -0.66 -7.06 -5.02
CA LEU A 189 0.49 -6.62 -4.23
C LEU A 189 0.46 -7.16 -2.79
N GLY A 190 -0.72 -7.17 -2.16
CA GLY A 190 -0.90 -7.76 -0.85
C GLY A 190 -0.64 -9.27 -0.83
N LEU A 191 -1.09 -9.98 -1.87
CA LEU A 191 -0.88 -11.43 -1.98
C LEU A 191 0.59 -11.77 -2.23
N LEU A 192 1.29 -11.01 -3.07
CA LEU A 192 2.74 -11.15 -3.29
C LEU A 192 3.54 -10.92 -2.01
N PHE A 193 3.15 -9.91 -1.21
CA PHE A 193 3.77 -9.70 0.10
C PHE A 193 3.60 -10.92 1.00
N ILE A 194 2.40 -11.48 1.08
CA ILE A 194 2.14 -12.70 1.87
C ILE A 194 2.96 -13.88 1.36
N GLN A 195 3.09 -14.04 0.05
CA GLN A 195 3.96 -15.06 -0.53
C GLN A 195 5.40 -14.89 -0.06
N TYR A 196 5.92 -13.66 -0.12
CA TYR A 196 7.27 -13.36 0.37
C TYR A 196 7.43 -13.75 1.84
N MET A 197 6.48 -13.34 2.69
CA MET A 197 6.53 -13.62 4.13
C MET A 197 6.46 -15.10 4.48
N ILE A 198 5.66 -15.88 3.76
CA ILE A 198 5.52 -17.33 3.93
C ILE A 198 6.81 -18.02 3.46
N LYS A 199 7.28 -17.68 2.26
CA LYS A 199 8.49 -18.29 1.67
C LYS A 199 9.74 -17.97 2.49
N SER A 200 9.88 -16.75 3.04
CA SER A 200 11.02 -16.36 3.87
C SER A 200 11.12 -17.17 5.19
N ARG A 201 10.03 -17.81 5.61
CA ARG A 201 9.98 -18.72 6.76
C ARG A 201 10.15 -20.20 6.40
N GLY A 202 10.49 -20.48 5.14
CA GLY A 202 10.75 -21.86 4.67
C GLY A 202 9.51 -22.68 4.38
N ILE A 203 8.34 -22.04 4.24
CA ILE A 203 7.07 -22.71 3.94
C ILE A 203 6.89 -22.72 2.40
N ALA A 204 6.49 -23.88 1.86
CA ALA A 204 6.22 -24.01 0.44
C ALA A 204 4.97 -23.23 0.02
N THR A 205 5.05 -22.57 -1.14
CA THR A 205 3.92 -21.81 -1.69
C THR A 205 3.54 -22.32 -3.08
N LEU A 206 2.22 -22.45 -3.30
CA LEU A 206 1.63 -22.62 -4.63
C LEU A 206 0.92 -21.32 -4.97
N TYR A 207 1.51 -20.51 -5.83
CA TYR A 207 0.97 -19.19 -6.19
C TYR A 207 0.23 -19.27 -7.51
N LEU A 208 -1.09 -19.09 -7.51
CA LEU A 208 -1.93 -19.11 -8.71
C LEU A 208 -2.16 -17.71 -9.27
N GLY A 209 -1.96 -16.66 -8.48
CA GLY A 209 -2.12 -15.27 -8.93
C GLY A 209 -3.56 -14.79 -8.93
N CYS A 210 -3.85 -13.88 -9.87
CA CYS A 210 -5.10 -13.12 -9.95
C CYS A 210 -6.21 -13.87 -10.66
N SER A 211 -7.46 -13.49 -10.32
CA SER A 211 -8.67 -13.84 -11.08
C SER A 211 -8.85 -15.33 -11.34
N MET A 212 -8.66 -16.14 -10.32
CA MET A 212 -8.78 -17.59 -10.40
C MET A 212 -10.23 -18.08 -10.24
N PRO A 213 -10.78 -18.83 -11.20
CA PRO A 213 -12.05 -19.50 -11.06
C PRO A 213 -12.02 -20.53 -9.92
N LEU A 214 -13.15 -20.66 -9.23
CA LEU A 214 -13.23 -21.54 -8.06
C LEU A 214 -13.07 -23.03 -8.41
N GLU A 215 -13.42 -23.42 -9.62
CA GLU A 215 -13.23 -24.77 -10.14
C GLU A 215 -11.74 -25.13 -10.27
N ASP A 216 -10.92 -24.19 -10.74
CA ASP A 216 -9.48 -24.40 -10.90
C ASP A 216 -8.79 -24.48 -9.54
N ILE A 217 -9.25 -23.66 -8.57
CA ILE A 217 -8.76 -23.74 -7.19
C ILE A 217 -9.10 -25.11 -6.58
N GLU A 218 -10.32 -25.59 -6.75
CA GLU A 218 -10.75 -26.91 -6.28
C GLU A 218 -9.92 -28.05 -6.91
N PHE A 219 -9.60 -27.94 -8.19
CA PHE A 219 -8.74 -28.90 -8.89
C PHE A 219 -7.35 -28.97 -8.24
N VAL A 220 -6.74 -27.81 -7.96
CA VAL A 220 -5.41 -27.74 -7.32
C VAL A 220 -5.46 -28.28 -5.89
N ILE A 221 -6.52 -27.96 -5.11
CA ILE A 221 -6.71 -28.50 -3.76
C ILE A 221 -6.72 -30.04 -3.78
N LYS A 222 -7.48 -30.65 -4.68
CA LYS A 222 -7.58 -32.12 -4.80
C LYS A 222 -6.25 -32.76 -5.20
N LEU A 223 -5.52 -32.09 -6.11
CA LEU A 223 -4.26 -32.62 -6.66
C LEU A 223 -3.09 -32.45 -5.69
N LYS A 224 -2.96 -31.28 -5.09
CA LYS A 224 -1.77 -30.89 -4.30
C LYS A 224 -1.95 -31.01 -2.79
N LYS A 225 -3.20 -31.07 -2.31
CA LYS A 225 -3.56 -31.19 -0.90
C LYS A 225 -2.79 -30.20 -0.01
N PRO A 226 -2.88 -28.88 -0.28
CA PRO A 226 -2.20 -27.89 0.54
C PRO A 226 -2.70 -27.92 1.99
N ASP A 227 -1.87 -27.50 2.93
CA ASP A 227 -2.26 -27.39 4.35
C ASP A 227 -3.19 -26.22 4.61
N TYR A 228 -3.04 -25.12 3.83
CA TYR A 228 -3.84 -23.91 3.94
C TYR A 228 -4.11 -23.29 2.58
N LEU A 229 -5.26 -22.61 2.48
CA LEU A 229 -5.57 -21.68 1.41
C LEU A 229 -5.41 -20.26 1.92
N TYR A 230 -4.92 -19.37 1.09
CA TYR A 230 -4.78 -17.95 1.44
C TYR A 230 -5.22 -17.04 0.32
N THR A 231 -6.03 -16.01 0.66
CA THR A 231 -6.36 -14.91 -0.25
C THR A 231 -6.28 -13.57 0.47
N HIS A 232 -5.93 -12.50 -0.28
CA HIS A 232 -5.92 -11.13 0.21
C HIS A 232 -6.87 -10.28 -0.63
N LEU A 233 -7.95 -9.77 -0.03
CA LEU A 233 -9.00 -9.04 -0.73
C LEU A 233 -8.89 -7.55 -0.43
N THR A 234 -8.41 -6.78 -1.40
CA THR A 234 -8.16 -5.33 -1.27
C THR A 234 -9.42 -4.53 -1.51
N ILE A 235 -10.01 -4.66 -2.69
CA ILE A 235 -11.22 -3.95 -3.09
C ILE A 235 -12.17 -4.96 -3.71
N LEU A 236 -13.35 -5.08 -3.14
CA LEU A 236 -14.39 -5.87 -3.77
C LEU A 236 -15.06 -5.01 -4.85
N GLY A 237 -14.96 -5.41 -6.10
CA GLY A 237 -15.67 -4.75 -7.19
C GLY A 237 -17.18 -4.71 -6.92
N HIS A 238 -17.90 -3.70 -7.42
CA HIS A 238 -19.34 -3.52 -7.20
C HIS A 238 -20.18 -4.76 -7.54
N LYS A 239 -19.68 -5.67 -8.36
CA LYS A 239 -20.36 -6.92 -8.75
C LYS A 239 -19.90 -8.13 -7.94
N PHE A 240 -18.93 -8.01 -7.03
CA PHE A 240 -18.41 -9.13 -6.25
C PHE A 240 -19.31 -9.39 -5.04
N ASP A 241 -20.04 -10.48 -5.07
CA ASP A 241 -20.86 -10.95 -3.96
C ASP A 241 -20.00 -11.76 -2.98
N PHE A 242 -19.56 -11.10 -1.90
CA PHE A 242 -18.68 -11.70 -0.91
C PHE A 242 -19.34 -12.85 -0.14
N ASP A 243 -20.63 -12.75 0.16
CA ASP A 243 -21.38 -13.84 0.81
C ASP A 243 -21.46 -15.07 -0.10
N LYS A 244 -21.77 -14.86 -1.37
CA LYS A 244 -21.82 -15.93 -2.37
C LYS A 244 -20.44 -16.58 -2.53
N PHE A 245 -19.38 -15.79 -2.57
CA PHE A 245 -18.00 -16.30 -2.63
C PHE A 245 -17.69 -17.17 -1.41
N LEU A 246 -17.93 -16.69 -0.18
CA LEU A 246 -17.68 -17.44 1.06
C LEU A 246 -18.47 -18.76 1.13
N ASN A 247 -19.75 -18.72 0.74
CA ASN A 247 -20.59 -19.90 0.71
C ASN A 247 -20.14 -20.92 -0.34
N ASN A 248 -19.70 -20.48 -1.50
CA ASN A 248 -19.26 -21.36 -2.57
C ASN A 248 -17.90 -21.97 -2.25
N VAL A 249 -16.95 -21.15 -1.74
CA VAL A 249 -15.64 -21.66 -1.36
C VAL A 249 -15.75 -22.67 -0.20
N ALA A 250 -16.60 -22.41 0.78
CA ALA A 250 -16.82 -23.33 1.92
C ALA A 250 -17.20 -24.75 1.48
N LYS A 251 -17.97 -24.89 0.38
CA LYS A 251 -18.38 -26.18 -0.19
C LYS A 251 -17.23 -26.92 -0.88
N LYS A 252 -16.20 -26.20 -1.31
CA LYS A 252 -15.09 -26.71 -2.14
C LYS A 252 -13.76 -26.83 -1.38
N LEU A 253 -13.71 -26.44 -0.09
CA LEU A 253 -12.50 -26.49 0.75
C LEU A 253 -11.91 -27.89 0.94
N ASN A 254 -12.71 -28.94 0.78
CA ASN A 254 -12.26 -30.34 1.00
C ASN A 254 -11.54 -30.56 2.36
N GLY A 255 -11.98 -29.84 3.41
CA GLY A 255 -11.37 -29.90 4.74
C GLY A 255 -10.15 -29.00 4.96
N VAL A 256 -9.67 -28.31 3.93
CA VAL A 256 -8.52 -27.40 4.03
C VAL A 256 -8.94 -26.05 4.62
N PRO A 257 -8.30 -25.55 5.69
CA PRO A 257 -8.60 -24.24 6.24
C PRO A 257 -8.18 -23.12 5.29
N MET A 258 -9.03 -22.08 5.22
CA MET A 258 -8.81 -20.92 4.40
C MET A 258 -8.63 -19.66 5.23
N ILE A 259 -7.55 -18.94 4.96
CA ILE A 259 -7.26 -17.65 5.57
C ILE A 259 -7.62 -16.55 4.57
N ILE A 260 -8.38 -15.56 5.02
CA ILE A 260 -8.74 -14.39 4.21
C ILE A 260 -8.29 -13.14 4.96
N SER A 261 -7.52 -12.29 4.31
CA SER A 261 -7.08 -11.00 4.84
C SER A 261 -7.46 -9.85 3.91
N GLY A 262 -7.16 -8.64 4.34
CA GLY A 262 -7.38 -7.42 3.59
C GLY A 262 -8.63 -6.64 4.02
N PRO A 263 -8.78 -5.38 3.53
CA PRO A 263 -9.84 -4.45 3.92
C PRO A 263 -11.25 -5.01 3.80
N ALA A 264 -11.51 -5.90 2.85
CA ALA A 264 -12.81 -6.53 2.67
C ALA A 264 -13.30 -7.34 3.89
N THR A 265 -12.37 -7.78 4.77
CA THR A 265 -12.72 -8.57 5.96
C THR A 265 -13.19 -7.71 7.13
N THR A 266 -12.88 -6.42 7.15
CA THR A 266 -13.08 -5.54 8.32
C THR A 266 -14.55 -5.23 8.58
N SER A 267 -15.33 -5.07 7.53
CA SER A 267 -16.77 -4.74 7.60
C SER A 267 -17.70 -5.96 7.74
N TYR A 268 -17.16 -7.17 7.58
CA TYR A 268 -17.96 -8.38 7.59
C TYR A 268 -18.30 -8.85 9.00
N GLN A 269 -19.61 -8.95 9.33
CA GLN A 269 -20.10 -9.25 10.67
C GLN A 269 -20.86 -10.60 10.77
N LYS A 270 -21.11 -11.28 9.63
CA LYS A 270 -21.85 -12.53 9.63
C LYS A 270 -21.01 -13.70 10.14
N LYS A 271 -21.64 -14.78 10.57
CA LYS A 271 -20.97 -16.01 11.02
C LYS A 271 -20.23 -16.67 9.86
N LEU A 272 -18.96 -17.00 10.08
CA LEU A 272 -18.12 -17.70 9.11
C LEU A 272 -18.27 -19.22 9.20
N HIS A 273 -17.96 -19.90 8.10
CA HIS A 273 -17.76 -21.35 8.12
C HIS A 273 -16.55 -21.69 9.02
N PRO A 274 -16.57 -22.80 9.77
CA PRO A 274 -15.49 -23.16 10.72
C PRO A 274 -14.09 -23.23 10.11
N LEU A 275 -13.97 -23.53 8.83
CA LEU A 275 -12.69 -23.59 8.11
C LEU A 275 -12.26 -22.25 7.50
N ILE A 276 -13.05 -21.18 7.63
CA ILE A 276 -12.70 -19.84 7.09
C ILE A 276 -12.32 -18.94 8.25
N HIS A 277 -11.11 -18.38 8.20
CA HIS A 277 -10.55 -17.52 9.22
C HIS A 277 -10.16 -16.16 8.66
N PHE A 278 -10.69 -15.09 9.24
CA PHE A 278 -10.31 -13.73 8.87
C PHE A 278 -9.11 -13.24 9.66
N LYS A 279 -8.18 -12.58 8.96
CA LYS A 279 -7.09 -11.82 9.53
C LYS A 279 -7.31 -10.35 9.15
N ARG A 280 -7.78 -9.56 10.11
CA ARG A 280 -8.31 -8.21 9.88
C ARG A 280 -7.26 -7.12 9.94
N SER A 281 -6.08 -7.45 10.46
CA SER A 281 -4.96 -6.54 10.59
C SER A 281 -3.66 -7.20 10.15
N LEU A 282 -2.66 -6.39 9.84
CA LEU A 282 -1.33 -6.90 9.52
C LEU A 282 -0.72 -7.68 10.70
N PRO A 283 -0.82 -7.25 11.97
CA PRO A 283 -0.41 -8.07 13.11
C PRO A 283 -1.05 -9.44 13.14
N ASP A 284 -2.38 -9.56 12.89
CA ASP A 284 -3.06 -10.87 12.86
C ASP A 284 -2.50 -11.78 11.77
N VAL A 285 -2.16 -11.21 10.61
CA VAL A 285 -1.53 -11.94 9.51
C VAL A 285 -0.14 -12.42 9.91
N MET A 286 0.67 -11.55 10.52
CA MET A 286 2.02 -11.88 10.97
C MET A 286 2.01 -12.95 12.07
N GLU A 287 1.07 -12.86 13.01
CA GLU A 287 0.84 -13.88 14.03
C GLU A 287 0.50 -15.23 13.39
N PHE A 288 -0.44 -15.25 12.43
CA PHE A 288 -0.78 -16.48 11.71
C PHE A 288 0.44 -17.09 11.02
N ILE A 289 1.22 -16.29 10.29
CA ILE A 289 2.43 -16.79 9.61
C ILE A 289 3.48 -17.29 10.63
N ALA A 290 3.52 -16.74 11.83
CA ALA A 290 4.41 -17.18 12.89
C ALA A 290 3.98 -18.52 13.55
N THR A 291 2.75 -18.99 13.29
CA THR A 291 2.27 -20.29 13.81
C THR A 291 2.78 -21.50 13.03
N PHE A 292 3.40 -21.29 11.89
CA PHE A 292 4.01 -22.36 11.08
C PHE A 292 5.35 -22.80 11.67
#